data_c3744d6e3fd040f2e730cb0701fc5dc7
#
_entry.id   c3744d6e3fd040f2e730cb0701fc5dc7
#
_cell.length_a   1.000
_cell.length_b   1.000
_cell.length_c   1.000
_cell.angle_alpha   90.00
_cell.angle_beta   90.00
_cell.angle_gamma   90.00
#
_symmetry.space_group_name_H-M   'P 1'
#
loop_
_entity.id
_entity.type
_entity.pdbx_description
1 polymer ?
#
loop_
_entity_poly.entity_id
_entity_poly.type
_entity_poly.pdbx_seq_one_letter_code
_entity_poly.pdbx_strand_id
1 'polypeptide(L)'
;MPQALAAVNDFVVKFANVNGSGSASANELFARAILRMGVPISPRNIFPSNIQGLPTWYEVRVTEKGYLGRRGGVDMMVAMNPQTWAEDVKELEPGGYLFYDSTKPMPSSMFREDINIVGVPLTAITNATYTDARQRQLFKNIIYVGALSVLLDIDPEEIKRLFGEQFKGKEKLLDSNVKALNLGRDWVKQHGDPDAVKLKVRRSDNVGDRIFVEGNNAAALGAVYGGATVCAWYPITPSSSLAEAFQAHCKKLRHDKETGKARYAIVQAEDELASIGIVIGAGWNGSRAFTSTSGPGISLMTEFIGLASFAEVPAVIVNVQRGGPSTGMPTRTQQSDLLSCAYASNGDTKHVLLFPEDPKECFDFTADALDLADRLQTPVFVMTDLDIGMNHRLCKPFVWDEQRAYDRGKVMTAEDLDAGKNFGRYLDVDGDGIPFRTYPGTHPTRGSYFTRGTTKDEYARYSEEGAVYVRNMERLQKKFDTARKIAPQPLRYSAPKPTRYGVIYFGSTSPAMAEALDHLEADGHHVNALRVRAFPFAQAVEDFIHEHDKVFVVEQNRDGQLRTMLMSDFTLDARKLVPVLHYDGTPITARFIAADIAKKLGQFKVVSFEKAAS
;
A
#
# COMPACT_ATOMS: atom_id res chain seq x y z
N MET A 1 -2.59 -42.45 2.24
CA MET A 1 -2.21 -41.19 1.62
C MET A 1 -3.04 -40.08 2.28
N PRO A 2 -2.48 -38.93 2.52
CA PRO A 2 -3.26 -37.81 3.06
C PRO A 2 -4.40 -37.47 2.11
N GLN A 3 -5.53 -37.01 2.65
CA GLN A 3 -6.60 -36.52 1.80
C GLN A 3 -6.10 -35.25 1.09
N ALA A 4 -5.94 -35.33 -0.23
CA ALA A 4 -5.41 -34.27 -1.04
C ALA A 4 -6.36 -33.06 -1.02
N LEU A 5 -5.82 -31.84 -0.82
CA LEU A 5 -6.58 -30.60 -0.95
C LEU A 5 -7.12 -30.49 -2.38
N ALA A 6 -8.43 -30.24 -2.49
CA ALA A 6 -9.11 -30.03 -3.76
C ALA A 6 -9.81 -28.67 -3.73
N ALA A 7 -9.52 -27.82 -4.70
CA ALA A 7 -10.14 -26.51 -4.82
C ALA A 7 -10.13 -26.04 -6.28
N VAL A 8 -11.14 -25.26 -6.63
CA VAL A 8 -11.23 -24.56 -7.93
C VAL A 8 -11.24 -23.08 -7.66
N ASN A 9 -10.30 -22.38 -8.24
CA ASN A 9 -10.15 -20.91 -8.12
C ASN A 9 -10.10 -20.38 -6.68
N ASP A 10 -9.71 -21.19 -5.70
CA ASP A 10 -9.61 -20.74 -4.30
C ASP A 10 -8.48 -21.46 -3.56
N PHE A 11 -7.24 -21.00 -3.75
CA PHE A 11 -6.03 -21.57 -3.16
C PHE A 11 -4.87 -20.57 -3.14
N VAL A 12 -3.82 -20.90 -2.42
CA VAL A 12 -2.58 -20.14 -2.32
C VAL A 12 -1.41 -20.94 -2.87
N VAL A 13 -0.71 -20.39 -3.86
CA VAL A 13 0.56 -20.92 -4.36
C VAL A 13 1.69 -20.01 -3.89
N LYS A 14 2.75 -20.57 -3.31
CA LYS A 14 3.95 -19.84 -2.90
C LYS A 14 5.18 -20.41 -3.60
N PHE A 15 5.93 -19.54 -4.23
CA PHE A 15 7.18 -19.86 -4.92
C PHE A 15 8.36 -19.49 -4.04
N ALA A 16 9.19 -20.43 -3.67
CA ALA A 16 10.44 -20.22 -2.94
C ALA A 16 11.63 -20.28 -3.91
N ASN A 17 12.26 -19.14 -4.14
CA ASN A 17 13.32 -18.97 -5.13
C ASN A 17 14.57 -18.32 -4.50
N VAL A 18 15.59 -18.12 -5.31
CA VAL A 18 16.79 -17.33 -4.99
C VAL A 18 16.70 -15.99 -5.71
N ASN A 19 16.91 -14.89 -4.99
CA ASN A 19 16.87 -13.55 -5.57
C ASN A 19 17.95 -13.39 -6.64
N GLY A 20 17.62 -12.75 -7.77
CA GLY A 20 18.51 -12.62 -8.94
C GLY A 20 18.53 -13.82 -9.87
N SER A 21 17.73 -14.87 -9.64
CA SER A 21 17.63 -16.05 -10.52
C SER A 21 16.76 -15.83 -11.77
N GLY A 22 16.13 -14.68 -11.93
CA GLY A 22 15.14 -14.41 -12.98
C GLY A 22 13.75 -14.99 -12.72
N SER A 23 13.50 -15.51 -11.52
CA SER A 23 12.22 -16.12 -11.13
C SER A 23 11.07 -15.11 -10.99
N ALA A 24 11.37 -13.85 -10.65
CA ALA A 24 10.34 -12.82 -10.46
C ALA A 24 9.43 -12.67 -11.69
N SER A 25 10.02 -12.55 -12.88
CA SER A 25 9.25 -12.43 -14.14
C SER A 25 8.44 -13.70 -14.46
N ALA A 26 8.96 -14.88 -14.14
CA ALA A 26 8.26 -16.15 -14.37
C ALA A 26 7.08 -16.32 -13.40
N ASN A 27 7.26 -15.93 -12.13
CA ASN A 27 6.20 -15.96 -11.12
C ASN A 27 5.10 -14.95 -11.43
N GLU A 28 5.46 -13.76 -11.89
CA GLU A 28 4.50 -12.76 -12.36
C GLU A 28 3.75 -13.24 -13.60
N LEU A 29 4.43 -13.86 -14.56
CA LEU A 29 3.82 -14.48 -15.73
C LEU A 29 2.76 -15.53 -15.35
N PHE A 30 3.09 -16.40 -14.38
CA PHE A 30 2.15 -17.37 -13.82
C PHE A 30 0.90 -16.69 -13.25
N ALA A 31 1.08 -15.69 -12.41
CA ALA A 31 0.00 -14.94 -11.80
C ALA A 31 -0.88 -14.22 -12.85
N ARG A 32 -0.25 -13.53 -13.81
CA ARG A 32 -0.95 -12.84 -14.90
C ARG A 32 -1.72 -13.80 -15.83
N ALA A 33 -1.23 -15.01 -16.04
CA ALA A 33 -1.94 -16.02 -16.84
C ALA A 33 -3.28 -16.39 -16.18
N ILE A 34 -3.30 -16.59 -14.86
CA ILE A 34 -4.54 -16.84 -14.10
C ILE A 34 -5.48 -15.64 -14.19
N LEU A 35 -4.93 -14.42 -14.04
CA LEU A 35 -5.71 -13.19 -14.19
C LEU A 35 -6.37 -13.09 -15.58
N ARG A 36 -5.66 -13.44 -16.65
CA ARG A 36 -6.17 -13.45 -18.04
C ARG A 36 -7.25 -14.52 -18.27
N MET A 37 -7.31 -15.54 -17.42
CA MET A 37 -8.43 -16.48 -17.39
C MET A 37 -9.67 -15.91 -16.67
N GLY A 38 -9.64 -14.63 -16.25
CA GLY A 38 -10.75 -13.94 -15.57
C GLY A 38 -10.86 -14.23 -14.08
N VAL A 39 -9.89 -14.92 -13.49
CA VAL A 39 -9.88 -15.28 -12.07
C VAL A 39 -9.11 -14.22 -11.27
N PRO A 40 -9.71 -13.63 -10.23
CA PRO A 40 -9.02 -12.67 -9.38
C PRO A 40 -7.84 -13.28 -8.65
N ILE A 41 -6.75 -12.52 -8.59
CA ILE A 41 -5.53 -12.89 -7.89
C ILE A 41 -5.06 -11.76 -6.99
N SER A 42 -4.29 -12.12 -5.97
CA SER A 42 -3.58 -11.18 -5.12
C SER A 42 -2.15 -11.67 -4.89
N PRO A 43 -1.19 -11.26 -5.74
CA PRO A 43 0.20 -11.65 -5.59
C PRO A 43 0.92 -10.77 -4.57
N ARG A 44 1.95 -11.36 -3.92
CA ARG A 44 2.87 -10.65 -3.02
C ARG A 44 4.28 -11.11 -3.21
N ASN A 45 5.19 -10.16 -3.32
CA ASN A 45 6.62 -10.40 -3.39
C ASN A 45 7.24 -10.23 -2.00
N ILE A 46 7.90 -11.27 -1.50
CA ILE A 46 8.62 -11.28 -0.23
C ILE A 46 10.09 -11.46 -0.57
N PHE A 47 10.83 -10.37 -0.62
CA PHE A 47 12.21 -10.31 -1.09
C PHE A 47 13.16 -9.80 -0.01
N PRO A 48 14.46 -10.14 -0.07
CA PRO A 48 15.47 -9.62 0.84
C PRO A 48 15.90 -8.21 0.44
N SER A 49 16.51 -7.48 1.37
CA SER A 49 17.10 -6.17 1.09
C SER A 49 18.36 -6.23 0.21
N ASN A 50 18.99 -7.39 0.09
CA ASN A 50 20.16 -7.61 -0.74
C ASN A 50 19.78 -8.02 -2.17
N ILE A 51 20.60 -7.60 -3.15
CA ILE A 51 20.28 -7.73 -4.58
C ILE A 51 20.31 -9.17 -5.07
N GLN A 52 21.21 -10.03 -4.56
CA GLN A 52 21.40 -11.41 -5.06
C GLN A 52 21.70 -12.41 -3.95
N GLY A 53 21.34 -13.67 -4.22
CA GLY A 53 21.78 -14.83 -3.47
C GLY A 53 20.97 -15.20 -2.24
N LEU A 54 20.11 -14.30 -1.75
CA LEU A 54 19.24 -14.59 -0.61
C LEU A 54 17.90 -15.19 -1.04
N PRO A 55 17.21 -15.91 -0.14
CA PRO A 55 15.88 -16.43 -0.38
C PRO A 55 14.87 -15.33 -0.72
N THR A 56 14.01 -15.60 -1.68
CA THR A 56 12.87 -14.76 -2.04
C THR A 56 11.64 -15.62 -2.25
N TRP A 57 10.47 -15.10 -1.86
CA TRP A 57 9.21 -15.79 -2.08
C TRP A 57 8.24 -14.93 -2.85
N TYR A 58 7.39 -15.59 -3.63
CA TYR A 58 6.29 -14.95 -4.33
C TYR A 58 5.02 -15.72 -4.02
N GLU A 59 4.09 -15.11 -3.30
CA GLU A 59 2.82 -15.72 -2.90
C GLU A 59 1.72 -15.26 -3.84
N VAL A 60 0.92 -16.15 -4.38
CA VAL A 60 -0.24 -15.86 -5.22
C VAL A 60 -1.49 -16.44 -4.58
N ARG A 61 -2.34 -15.59 -4.05
CA ARG A 61 -3.70 -15.95 -3.66
C ARG A 61 -4.57 -15.94 -4.90
N VAL A 62 -5.14 -17.10 -5.23
CA VAL A 62 -6.19 -17.27 -6.26
C VAL A 62 -7.53 -17.31 -5.55
N THR A 63 -8.54 -16.54 -6.01
CA THR A 63 -9.81 -16.43 -5.28
C THR A 63 -11.00 -16.15 -6.19
N GLU A 64 -11.98 -17.05 -6.23
CA GLU A 64 -13.22 -16.85 -6.98
C GLU A 64 -14.06 -15.69 -6.40
N LYS A 65 -14.11 -15.57 -5.06
CA LYS A 65 -14.83 -14.50 -4.38
C LYS A 65 -14.20 -13.13 -4.52
N GLY A 66 -12.94 -13.05 -4.96
CA GLY A 66 -12.23 -11.77 -5.14
C GLY A 66 -11.66 -11.17 -3.85
N TYR A 67 -11.37 -11.97 -2.84
CA TYR A 67 -10.64 -11.53 -1.65
C TYR A 67 -9.20 -11.15 -2.01
N LEU A 68 -8.83 -9.90 -1.81
CA LEU A 68 -7.51 -9.37 -2.19
C LEU A 68 -6.53 -9.32 -1.01
N GLY A 69 -6.96 -9.67 0.19
CA GLY A 69 -6.13 -9.83 1.36
C GLY A 69 -5.31 -11.12 1.34
N ARG A 70 -4.34 -11.22 2.22
CA ARG A 70 -3.64 -12.47 2.50
C ARG A 70 -4.54 -13.36 3.35
N ARG A 71 -4.75 -14.61 2.91
CA ARG A 71 -5.57 -15.58 3.68
C ARG A 71 -4.83 -16.11 4.90
N GLY A 72 -3.56 -16.48 4.70
CA GLY A 72 -2.75 -17.31 5.59
C GLY A 72 -2.81 -18.80 5.18
N GLY A 73 -1.70 -19.51 5.39
CA GLY A 73 -1.48 -20.88 4.93
C GLY A 73 -1.16 -20.98 3.44
N VAL A 74 -0.51 -22.07 3.04
CA VAL A 74 -0.05 -22.34 1.67
C VAL A 74 -0.58 -23.68 1.23
N ASP A 75 -1.34 -23.73 0.12
CA ASP A 75 -1.90 -24.96 -0.42
C ASP A 75 -0.93 -25.66 -1.38
N MET A 76 -0.10 -24.88 -2.07
CA MET A 76 0.95 -25.42 -2.94
C MET A 76 2.25 -24.61 -2.78
N MET A 77 3.32 -25.28 -2.42
CA MET A 77 4.67 -24.71 -2.36
C MET A 77 5.48 -25.16 -3.58
N VAL A 78 6.03 -24.18 -4.31
CA VAL A 78 6.97 -24.39 -5.43
C VAL A 78 8.39 -24.14 -4.89
N ALA A 79 9.00 -25.20 -4.33
CA ALA A 79 10.24 -25.15 -3.55
C ALA A 79 11.48 -25.26 -4.44
N MET A 80 11.86 -24.15 -5.09
CA MET A 80 13.00 -24.09 -6.00
C MET A 80 14.33 -23.74 -5.32
N ASN A 81 14.29 -23.32 -4.04
CA ASN A 81 15.47 -22.98 -3.26
C ASN A 81 15.77 -24.06 -2.20
N PRO A 82 16.83 -24.89 -2.38
CA PRO A 82 17.17 -25.93 -1.39
C PRO A 82 17.51 -25.39 0.01
N GLN A 83 17.90 -24.13 0.14
CA GLN A 83 18.28 -23.54 1.42
C GLN A 83 17.06 -23.34 2.34
N THR A 84 15.84 -23.22 1.78
CA THR A 84 14.63 -22.94 2.54
C THR A 84 13.68 -24.14 2.63
N TRP A 85 14.00 -25.28 2.05
CA TRP A 85 13.10 -26.44 1.99
C TRP A 85 12.49 -26.83 3.34
N ALA A 86 13.26 -26.79 4.43
CA ALA A 86 12.77 -27.16 5.76
C ALA A 86 11.69 -26.19 6.28
N GLU A 87 11.80 -24.91 5.94
CA GLU A 87 10.83 -23.88 6.29
C GLU A 87 9.63 -23.93 5.35
N ASP A 88 9.88 -24.04 4.05
CA ASP A 88 8.85 -24.10 3.02
C ASP A 88 7.88 -25.27 3.22
N VAL A 89 8.40 -26.45 3.56
CA VAL A 89 7.58 -27.63 3.86
C VAL A 89 6.70 -27.44 5.09
N LYS A 90 7.17 -26.72 6.12
CA LYS A 90 6.39 -26.45 7.35
C LYS A 90 5.19 -25.54 7.10
N GLU A 91 5.28 -24.61 6.13
CA GLU A 91 4.19 -23.68 5.82
C GLU A 91 3.01 -24.33 5.07
N LEU A 92 3.22 -25.53 4.49
CA LEU A 92 2.17 -26.21 3.76
C LEU A 92 1.01 -26.65 4.65
N GLU A 93 -0.20 -26.39 4.19
CA GLU A 93 -1.41 -26.92 4.82
C GLU A 93 -1.46 -28.44 4.70
N PRO A 94 -2.06 -29.16 5.67
CA PRO A 94 -2.31 -30.61 5.54
C PRO A 94 -3.08 -30.93 4.26
N GLY A 95 -2.64 -31.93 3.51
CA GLY A 95 -3.17 -32.27 2.20
C GLY A 95 -2.64 -31.42 1.05
N GLY A 96 -1.83 -30.40 1.35
CA GLY A 96 -1.22 -29.51 0.36
C GLY A 96 -0.17 -30.17 -0.52
N TYR A 97 0.37 -29.43 -1.47
CA TYR A 97 1.25 -29.92 -2.52
C TYR A 97 2.64 -29.29 -2.44
N LEU A 98 3.68 -30.15 -2.44
CA LEU A 98 5.06 -29.72 -2.58
C LEU A 98 5.55 -30.00 -4.00
N PHE A 99 5.73 -28.97 -4.80
CA PHE A 99 6.39 -29.05 -6.11
C PHE A 99 7.87 -28.70 -5.97
N TYR A 100 8.75 -29.53 -6.52
CA TYR A 100 10.20 -29.30 -6.45
C TYR A 100 10.97 -29.83 -7.65
N ASP A 101 12.23 -29.41 -7.83
CA ASP A 101 13.16 -29.90 -8.86
C ASP A 101 13.73 -31.27 -8.44
N SER A 102 13.13 -32.37 -8.94
CA SER A 102 13.51 -33.73 -8.60
C SER A 102 14.81 -34.21 -9.24
N THR A 103 15.53 -33.39 -9.99
CA THR A 103 16.88 -33.73 -10.48
C THR A 103 17.82 -34.06 -9.32
N LYS A 104 17.66 -33.40 -8.18
CA LYS A 104 18.29 -33.77 -6.91
C LYS A 104 17.19 -34.18 -5.93
N PRO A 105 17.21 -35.40 -5.39
CA PRO A 105 16.21 -35.84 -4.44
C PRO A 105 16.27 -34.97 -3.17
N MET A 106 15.10 -34.56 -2.68
CA MET A 106 14.97 -33.92 -1.38
C MET A 106 15.21 -35.00 -0.28
N PRO A 107 15.93 -34.68 0.81
CA PRO A 107 16.10 -35.60 1.92
C PRO A 107 14.76 -36.08 2.49
N SER A 108 14.62 -37.39 2.72
CA SER A 108 13.38 -38.01 3.24
C SER A 108 12.95 -37.43 4.61
N SER A 109 13.91 -36.93 5.40
CA SER A 109 13.65 -36.22 6.67
C SER A 109 12.89 -34.90 6.54
N MET A 110 12.78 -34.35 5.31
CA MET A 110 11.99 -33.15 5.02
C MET A 110 10.58 -33.44 4.52
N PHE A 111 10.26 -34.70 4.27
CA PHE A 111 8.92 -35.10 3.84
C PHE A 111 7.99 -35.22 5.05
N ARG A 112 6.81 -34.68 4.89
CA ARG A 112 5.69 -34.83 5.83
C ARG A 112 4.73 -35.89 5.25
N GLU A 113 4.15 -36.70 6.13
CA GLU A 113 3.19 -37.77 5.74
C GLU A 113 1.84 -37.20 5.29
N ASP A 114 1.53 -35.98 5.70
CA ASP A 114 0.26 -35.31 5.45
C ASP A 114 0.28 -34.36 4.25
N ILE A 115 1.29 -34.40 3.37
CA ILE A 115 1.38 -33.60 2.14
C ILE A 115 1.58 -34.47 0.89
N ASN A 116 1.25 -33.90 -0.27
CA ASN A 116 1.42 -34.54 -1.57
C ASN A 116 2.68 -34.01 -2.27
N ILE A 117 3.53 -34.87 -2.79
CA ILE A 117 4.82 -34.52 -3.37
C ILE A 117 4.77 -34.66 -4.88
N VAL A 118 5.15 -33.58 -5.60
CA VAL A 118 5.17 -33.52 -7.06
C VAL A 118 6.59 -33.15 -7.51
N GLY A 119 7.36 -34.11 -7.99
CA GLY A 119 8.72 -33.89 -8.47
C GLY A 119 8.77 -33.78 -10.00
N VAL A 120 9.42 -32.73 -10.51
CA VAL A 120 9.74 -32.57 -11.94
C VAL A 120 11.24 -32.33 -12.08
N PRO A 121 11.98 -33.10 -12.91
CA PRO A 121 13.45 -32.96 -12.99
C PRO A 121 13.87 -31.76 -13.84
N LEU A 122 13.57 -30.55 -13.37
CA LEU A 122 13.69 -29.30 -14.11
C LEU A 122 15.14 -29.03 -14.58
N THR A 123 16.10 -29.26 -13.71
CA THR A 123 17.52 -29.05 -14.03
C THR A 123 18.01 -30.07 -15.08
N ALA A 124 17.54 -31.35 -15.01
CA ALA A 124 17.89 -32.34 -16.02
C ALA A 124 17.29 -31.96 -17.40
N ILE A 125 16.02 -31.59 -17.46
CA ILE A 125 15.36 -31.10 -18.69
C ILE A 125 16.11 -29.91 -19.28
N THR A 126 16.48 -28.96 -18.45
CA THR A 126 17.18 -27.73 -18.87
C THR A 126 18.57 -28.06 -19.41
N ASN A 127 19.34 -28.92 -18.71
CA ASN A 127 20.69 -29.32 -19.12
C ASN A 127 20.72 -30.13 -20.42
N ALA A 128 19.70 -30.95 -20.66
CA ALA A 128 19.55 -31.68 -21.91
C ALA A 128 19.26 -30.78 -23.12
N THR A 129 18.67 -29.61 -22.89
CA THR A 129 18.19 -28.74 -23.97
C THR A 129 19.10 -27.55 -24.26
N TYR A 130 19.71 -26.97 -23.23
CA TYR A 130 20.48 -25.72 -23.32
C TYR A 130 21.93 -25.95 -22.92
N THR A 131 22.87 -25.38 -23.69
CA THR A 131 24.32 -25.44 -23.42
C THR A 131 24.82 -24.25 -22.59
N ASP A 132 24.23 -23.07 -22.77
CA ASP A 132 24.61 -21.84 -22.10
C ASP A 132 24.06 -21.80 -20.66
N ALA A 133 24.94 -21.48 -19.68
CA ALA A 133 24.59 -21.49 -18.27
C ALA A 133 23.52 -20.45 -17.89
N ARG A 134 23.55 -19.26 -18.51
CA ARG A 134 22.58 -18.19 -18.27
C ARG A 134 21.21 -18.57 -18.83
N GLN A 135 21.17 -19.19 -20.00
CA GLN A 135 19.94 -19.72 -20.57
C GLN A 135 19.34 -20.82 -19.69
N ARG A 136 20.16 -21.73 -19.16
CA ARG A 136 19.72 -22.77 -18.23
C ARG A 136 19.03 -22.17 -17.01
N GLN A 137 19.63 -21.14 -16.42
CA GLN A 137 19.06 -20.48 -15.23
C GLN A 137 17.72 -19.81 -15.54
N LEU A 138 17.63 -19.06 -16.63
CA LEU A 138 16.41 -18.33 -16.99
C LEU A 138 15.28 -19.25 -17.44
N PHE A 139 15.57 -20.19 -18.36
CA PHE A 139 14.54 -21.08 -18.91
C PHE A 139 14.05 -22.13 -17.94
N LYS A 140 14.82 -22.51 -16.92
CA LYS A 140 14.32 -23.36 -15.83
C LYS A 140 13.07 -22.79 -15.18
N ASN A 141 13.01 -21.44 -15.02
CA ASN A 141 11.85 -20.78 -14.46
C ASN A 141 10.62 -20.85 -15.41
N ILE A 142 10.83 -20.77 -16.72
CA ILE A 142 9.74 -20.93 -17.68
C ILE A 142 9.27 -22.39 -17.79
N ILE A 143 10.19 -23.34 -17.67
CA ILE A 143 9.87 -24.76 -17.67
C ILE A 143 8.98 -25.14 -16.48
N TYR A 144 9.25 -24.63 -15.25
CA TYR A 144 8.33 -24.93 -14.15
C TYR A 144 6.96 -24.25 -14.32
N VAL A 145 6.89 -23.03 -14.90
CA VAL A 145 5.59 -22.44 -15.25
C VAL A 145 4.83 -23.32 -16.23
N GLY A 146 5.54 -23.90 -17.21
CA GLY A 146 4.97 -24.88 -18.14
C GLY A 146 4.41 -26.11 -17.45
N ALA A 147 5.17 -26.73 -16.54
CA ALA A 147 4.73 -27.86 -15.74
C ALA A 147 3.50 -27.53 -14.87
N LEU A 148 3.55 -26.42 -14.14
CA LEU A 148 2.44 -25.93 -13.31
C LEU A 148 1.19 -25.63 -14.13
N SER A 149 1.33 -25.16 -15.37
CA SER A 149 0.18 -24.87 -16.23
C SER A 149 -0.63 -26.13 -16.58
N VAL A 150 0.00 -27.29 -16.64
CA VAL A 150 -0.70 -28.58 -16.82
C VAL A 150 -1.33 -29.03 -15.51
N LEU A 151 -0.57 -29.01 -14.42
CA LEU A 151 -1.03 -29.48 -13.10
C LEU A 151 -2.23 -28.68 -12.56
N LEU A 152 -2.28 -27.38 -12.85
CA LEU A 152 -3.31 -26.44 -12.36
C LEU A 152 -4.36 -26.09 -13.42
N ASP A 153 -4.32 -26.68 -14.62
CA ASP A 153 -5.21 -26.36 -15.76
C ASP A 153 -5.17 -24.88 -16.20
N ILE A 154 -3.99 -24.26 -16.16
CA ILE A 154 -3.82 -22.91 -16.69
C ILE A 154 -3.73 -22.95 -18.20
N ASP A 155 -4.53 -22.13 -18.89
CA ASP A 155 -4.57 -22.07 -20.35
C ASP A 155 -3.21 -21.61 -20.92
N PRO A 156 -2.50 -22.44 -21.69
CA PRO A 156 -1.21 -22.06 -22.27
C PRO A 156 -1.29 -20.92 -23.26
N GLU A 157 -2.44 -20.72 -23.89
CA GLU A 157 -2.60 -19.65 -24.88
C GLU A 157 -2.55 -18.27 -24.21
N GLU A 158 -3.04 -18.14 -22.96
CA GLU A 158 -2.88 -16.89 -22.21
C GLU A 158 -1.40 -16.62 -21.88
N ILE A 159 -0.62 -17.67 -21.55
CA ILE A 159 0.82 -17.50 -21.30
C ILE A 159 1.53 -17.08 -22.61
N LYS A 160 1.20 -17.70 -23.73
CA LYS A 160 1.79 -17.35 -25.04
C LYS A 160 1.43 -15.90 -25.47
N ARG A 161 0.19 -15.46 -25.19
CA ARG A 161 -0.22 -14.06 -25.44
C ARG A 161 0.60 -13.08 -24.61
N LEU A 162 0.81 -13.39 -23.32
CA LEU A 162 1.66 -12.57 -22.44
C LEU A 162 3.10 -12.50 -22.95
N PHE A 163 3.67 -13.61 -23.46
CA PHE A 163 4.96 -13.56 -24.13
C PHE A 163 4.96 -12.67 -25.37
N GLY A 164 3.91 -12.74 -26.19
CA GLY A 164 3.76 -11.89 -27.38
C GLY A 164 3.72 -10.40 -27.04
N GLU A 165 3.06 -10.03 -25.93
CA GLU A 165 3.03 -8.66 -25.42
C GLU A 165 4.41 -8.22 -24.92
N GLN A 166 5.09 -9.08 -24.12
CA GLN A 166 6.37 -8.78 -23.49
C GLN A 166 7.53 -8.71 -24.49
N PHE A 167 7.53 -9.60 -25.49
CA PHE A 167 8.61 -9.73 -26.48
C PHE A 167 8.24 -9.17 -27.85
N LYS A 168 7.30 -8.25 -27.93
CA LYS A 168 6.88 -7.61 -29.18
C LYS A 168 8.08 -7.09 -29.97
N GLY A 169 8.24 -7.56 -31.21
CA GLY A 169 9.39 -7.23 -32.06
C GLY A 169 10.69 -7.97 -31.74
N LYS A 170 10.65 -9.01 -30.88
CA LYS A 170 11.81 -9.84 -30.51
C LYS A 170 11.46 -11.33 -30.68
N GLU A 171 11.17 -11.75 -31.90
CA GLU A 171 10.64 -13.08 -32.24
C GLU A 171 11.49 -14.24 -31.70
N LYS A 172 12.83 -14.15 -31.78
CA LYS A 172 13.73 -15.19 -31.26
C LYS A 172 13.57 -15.42 -29.74
N LEU A 173 13.27 -14.35 -28.98
CA LEU A 173 13.00 -14.47 -27.55
C LEU A 173 11.64 -15.08 -27.29
N LEU A 174 10.63 -14.69 -28.07
CA LEU A 174 9.30 -15.29 -28.02
C LEU A 174 9.37 -16.80 -28.26
N ASP A 175 9.98 -17.24 -29.37
CA ASP A 175 10.10 -18.67 -29.70
C ASP A 175 10.85 -19.47 -28.64
N SER A 176 11.92 -18.90 -28.08
CA SER A 176 12.71 -19.54 -27.03
C SER A 176 11.89 -19.73 -25.74
N ASN A 177 11.07 -18.75 -25.37
CA ASN A 177 10.21 -18.86 -24.19
C ASN A 177 9.04 -19.83 -24.41
N VAL A 178 8.43 -19.82 -25.59
CA VAL A 178 7.39 -20.80 -25.95
C VAL A 178 7.96 -22.23 -25.96
N LYS A 179 9.17 -22.42 -26.49
CA LYS A 179 9.86 -23.72 -26.43
C LYS A 179 10.06 -24.17 -24.99
N ALA A 180 10.58 -23.31 -24.11
CA ALA A 180 10.80 -23.62 -22.70
C ALA A 180 9.48 -23.97 -21.98
N LEU A 181 8.41 -23.22 -22.24
CA LEU A 181 7.07 -23.48 -21.72
C LEU A 181 6.61 -24.91 -22.09
N ASN A 182 6.75 -25.25 -23.37
CA ASN A 182 6.31 -26.55 -23.88
C ASN A 182 7.13 -27.70 -23.29
N LEU A 183 8.45 -27.56 -23.07
CA LEU A 183 9.27 -28.57 -22.41
C LEU A 183 8.70 -29.00 -21.05
N GLY A 184 8.29 -28.03 -20.21
CA GLY A 184 7.66 -28.33 -18.93
C GLY A 184 6.29 -29.01 -19.07
N ARG A 185 5.48 -28.53 -19.99
CA ARG A 185 4.15 -29.09 -20.29
C ARG A 185 4.22 -30.52 -20.80
N ASP A 186 5.08 -30.74 -21.77
CA ASP A 186 5.22 -32.06 -22.42
C ASP A 186 5.78 -33.09 -21.46
N TRP A 187 6.73 -32.70 -20.60
CA TRP A 187 7.24 -33.61 -19.58
C TRP A 187 6.15 -34.10 -18.63
N VAL A 188 5.30 -33.20 -18.10
CA VAL A 188 4.20 -33.60 -17.19
C VAL A 188 3.20 -34.51 -17.90
N LYS A 189 2.86 -34.24 -19.17
CA LYS A 189 1.92 -35.05 -19.96
C LYS A 189 2.45 -36.43 -20.30
N GLN A 190 3.77 -36.56 -20.50
CA GLN A 190 4.39 -37.80 -20.97
C GLN A 190 4.93 -38.66 -19.83
N HIS A 191 5.39 -38.07 -18.74
CA HIS A 191 6.12 -38.76 -17.66
C HIS A 191 5.53 -38.51 -16.28
N GLY A 192 4.69 -37.50 -16.13
CA GLY A 192 4.02 -37.13 -14.88
C GLY A 192 2.56 -37.64 -14.85
N ASP A 193 1.87 -37.25 -13.79
CA ASP A 193 0.42 -37.36 -13.67
C ASP A 193 -0.21 -35.96 -13.72
N PRO A 194 -0.89 -35.58 -14.82
CA PRO A 194 -1.59 -34.30 -14.92
C PRO A 194 -2.64 -34.05 -13.82
N ASP A 195 -3.16 -35.15 -13.25
CA ASP A 195 -4.17 -35.12 -12.21
C ASP A 195 -3.62 -35.29 -10.79
N ALA A 196 -2.29 -35.30 -10.62
CA ALA A 196 -1.64 -35.36 -9.31
C ALA A 196 -2.05 -34.23 -8.38
N VAL A 197 -2.37 -33.06 -8.94
CA VAL A 197 -2.80 -31.85 -8.20
C VAL A 197 -4.29 -31.65 -8.41
N LYS A 198 -5.05 -31.57 -7.31
CA LYS A 198 -6.52 -31.32 -7.34
C LYS A 198 -6.88 -29.84 -7.20
N LEU A 199 -5.88 -28.95 -7.13
CA LEU A 199 -6.07 -27.50 -7.25
C LEU A 199 -6.18 -27.17 -8.74
N LYS A 200 -7.24 -26.50 -9.17
CA LYS A 200 -7.49 -26.21 -10.58
C LYS A 200 -7.92 -24.77 -10.79
N VAL A 201 -7.46 -24.20 -11.90
CA VAL A 201 -7.94 -22.89 -12.38
C VAL A 201 -8.98 -23.13 -13.48
N ARG A 202 -10.11 -22.52 -13.34
CA ARG A 202 -11.18 -22.51 -14.36
C ARG A 202 -11.46 -21.08 -14.79
N ARG A 203 -11.71 -20.87 -16.08
CA ARG A 203 -12.09 -19.55 -16.59
C ARG A 203 -13.30 -19.01 -15.84
N SER A 204 -13.25 -17.73 -15.49
CA SER A 204 -14.35 -16.97 -14.94
C SER A 204 -14.39 -15.56 -15.54
N ASP A 205 -15.31 -14.72 -15.10
CA ASP A 205 -15.39 -13.30 -15.46
C ASP A 205 -15.29 -12.38 -14.22
N ASN A 206 -14.85 -12.95 -13.11
CA ASN A 206 -14.84 -12.26 -11.81
C ASN A 206 -13.75 -11.16 -11.69
N VAL A 207 -12.84 -11.06 -12.65
CA VAL A 207 -11.96 -9.88 -12.76
C VAL A 207 -12.76 -8.65 -13.20
N GLY A 208 -13.72 -8.82 -14.11
CA GLY A 208 -14.53 -7.72 -14.64
C GLY A 208 -13.69 -6.65 -15.32
N ASP A 209 -14.02 -5.40 -15.07
CA ASP A 209 -13.35 -4.20 -15.61
C ASP A 209 -12.13 -3.76 -14.76
N ARG A 210 -11.81 -4.47 -13.68
CA ARG A 210 -10.71 -4.10 -12.79
C ARG A 210 -9.35 -4.10 -13.48
N ILE A 211 -8.53 -3.13 -13.10
CA ILE A 211 -7.13 -3.02 -13.55
C ILE A 211 -6.18 -3.63 -12.52
N PHE A 212 -4.99 -3.98 -12.98
CA PHE A 212 -3.96 -4.64 -12.17
C PHE A 212 -2.69 -3.79 -12.15
N VAL A 213 -2.43 -3.11 -11.02
CA VAL A 213 -1.40 -2.07 -10.89
C VAL A 213 -0.85 -2.01 -9.47
N GLU A 214 0.36 -1.48 -9.32
CA GLU A 214 1.00 -1.20 -8.02
C GLU A 214 0.54 0.15 -7.45
N GLY A 215 0.45 0.23 -6.11
CA GLY A 215 0.04 1.46 -5.43
C GLY A 215 0.98 2.64 -5.67
N ASN A 216 2.31 2.41 -5.73
CA ASN A 216 3.28 3.47 -6.03
C ASN A 216 3.09 4.05 -7.44
N ASN A 217 2.82 3.20 -8.43
CA ASN A 217 2.53 3.66 -9.80
C ASN A 217 1.23 4.46 -9.86
N ALA A 218 0.20 3.99 -9.14
CA ALA A 218 -1.09 4.67 -9.04
C ALA A 218 -0.98 6.05 -8.35
N ALA A 219 -0.26 6.12 -7.22
CA ALA A 219 0.01 7.37 -6.52
C ALA A 219 0.78 8.38 -7.39
N ALA A 220 1.78 7.89 -8.14
CA ALA A 220 2.53 8.71 -9.08
C ALA A 220 1.65 9.30 -10.18
N LEU A 221 0.75 8.49 -10.74
CA LEU A 221 -0.22 8.97 -11.73
C LEU A 221 -1.21 9.96 -11.09
N GLY A 222 -1.69 9.69 -9.86
CA GLY A 222 -2.51 10.60 -9.08
C GLY A 222 -1.85 11.95 -8.85
N ALA A 223 -0.53 11.98 -8.58
CA ALA A 223 0.23 13.22 -8.48
C ALA A 223 0.25 14.00 -9.81
N VAL A 224 0.41 13.31 -10.95
CA VAL A 224 0.34 13.95 -12.28
C VAL A 224 -1.03 14.57 -12.52
N TYR A 225 -2.11 13.81 -12.31
CA TYR A 225 -3.48 14.30 -12.50
C TYR A 225 -3.86 15.38 -11.48
N GLY A 226 -3.40 15.26 -10.24
CA GLY A 226 -3.54 16.30 -9.21
C GLY A 226 -2.72 17.57 -9.45
N GLY A 227 -2.00 17.64 -10.59
CA GLY A 227 -1.30 18.87 -11.00
C GLY A 227 0.08 19.07 -10.37
N ALA A 228 0.70 18.06 -9.79
CA ALA A 228 2.07 18.13 -9.32
C ALA A 228 3.03 18.42 -10.48
N THR A 229 3.88 19.43 -10.30
CA THR A 229 4.91 19.83 -11.26
C THR A 229 6.33 19.65 -10.71
N VAL A 230 6.48 19.49 -9.40
CA VAL A 230 7.77 19.30 -8.75
C VAL A 230 7.74 18.05 -7.89
N CYS A 231 8.70 17.14 -8.11
CA CYS A 231 9.01 16.01 -7.24
C CYS A 231 10.46 16.10 -6.82
N ALA A 232 10.72 16.24 -5.51
CA ALA A 232 12.06 16.11 -4.98
C ALA A 232 12.12 14.90 -4.05
N TRP A 233 13.11 14.03 -4.22
CA TRP A 233 13.14 12.75 -3.54
C TRP A 233 14.56 12.25 -3.31
N TYR A 234 14.72 11.30 -2.40
CA TYR A 234 15.93 10.56 -2.16
C TYR A 234 15.64 9.05 -2.21
N PRO A 235 16.50 8.23 -2.85
CA PRO A 235 16.26 6.80 -3.01
C PRO A 235 16.13 6.06 -1.69
N ILE A 236 14.97 5.48 -1.43
CA ILE A 236 14.71 4.64 -0.26
C ILE A 236 13.64 3.59 -0.58
N THR A 237 13.91 2.33 -0.25
CA THR A 237 12.89 1.26 -0.33
C THR A 237 11.84 1.48 0.77
N PRO A 238 10.52 1.38 0.44
CA PRO A 238 9.90 0.95 -0.82
C PRO A 238 9.40 2.11 -1.71
N SER A 239 9.79 3.36 -1.48
CA SER A 239 9.19 4.54 -2.12
C SER A 239 9.81 4.92 -3.48
N SER A 240 11.03 4.47 -3.81
CA SER A 240 11.75 4.90 -5.02
C SER A 240 10.96 4.70 -6.31
N SER A 241 10.24 3.58 -6.43
CA SER A 241 9.44 3.29 -7.62
C SER A 241 8.31 4.29 -7.86
N LEU A 242 7.84 5.01 -6.82
CA LEU A 242 6.87 6.09 -6.98
C LEU A 242 7.47 7.29 -7.74
N ALA A 243 8.64 7.76 -7.35
CA ALA A 243 9.31 8.87 -8.02
C ALA A 243 9.71 8.50 -9.46
N GLU A 244 10.18 7.27 -9.68
CA GLU A 244 10.50 6.73 -11.01
C GLU A 244 9.26 6.64 -11.90
N ALA A 245 8.12 6.18 -11.36
CA ALA A 245 6.85 6.14 -12.07
C ALA A 245 6.34 7.55 -12.40
N PHE A 246 6.44 8.50 -11.47
CA PHE A 246 6.10 9.91 -11.73
C PHE A 246 6.93 10.47 -12.88
N GLN A 247 8.23 10.20 -12.92
CA GLN A 247 9.09 10.59 -14.05
C GLN A 247 8.62 9.98 -15.36
N ALA A 248 8.29 8.69 -15.35
CA ALA A 248 7.81 7.99 -16.55
C ALA A 248 6.48 8.57 -17.06
N HIS A 249 5.54 8.89 -16.17
CA HIS A 249 4.28 9.53 -16.50
C HIS A 249 4.46 10.97 -17.01
N CYS A 250 5.30 11.77 -16.34
CA CYS A 250 5.60 13.14 -16.76
C CYS A 250 6.23 13.21 -18.16
N LYS A 251 7.14 12.29 -18.49
CA LYS A 251 7.73 12.18 -19.84
C LYS A 251 6.66 11.98 -20.93
N LYS A 252 5.55 11.32 -20.62
CA LYS A 252 4.46 11.08 -21.57
C LYS A 252 3.43 12.19 -21.59
N LEU A 253 3.12 12.80 -20.45
CA LEU A 253 1.95 13.65 -20.25
C LEU A 253 2.25 15.13 -20.03
N ARG A 254 3.51 15.49 -19.68
CA ARG A 254 3.89 16.83 -19.21
C ARG A 254 4.98 17.49 -20.05
N HIS A 255 5.09 17.13 -21.33
CA HIS A 255 5.89 17.87 -22.31
C HIS A 255 4.98 18.79 -23.13
N ASP A 256 5.46 20.00 -23.36
CA ASP A 256 4.83 20.92 -24.28
C ASP A 256 4.96 20.35 -25.70
N LYS A 257 3.84 20.18 -26.40
CA LYS A 257 3.80 19.54 -27.71
C LYS A 257 4.46 20.38 -28.82
N GLU A 258 4.47 21.72 -28.66
CA GLU A 258 5.01 22.64 -29.66
C GLU A 258 6.51 22.87 -29.44
N THR A 259 6.92 23.10 -28.19
CA THR A 259 8.30 23.45 -27.87
C THR A 259 9.16 22.27 -27.42
N GLY A 260 8.55 21.12 -27.09
CA GLY A 260 9.22 19.96 -26.51
C GLY A 260 9.73 20.16 -25.10
N LYS A 261 9.45 21.31 -24.47
CA LYS A 261 9.93 21.64 -23.12
C LYS A 261 9.18 20.84 -22.05
N ALA A 262 9.90 20.35 -21.05
CA ALA A 262 9.33 19.73 -19.87
C ALA A 262 8.60 20.79 -19.03
N ARG A 263 7.35 20.49 -18.65
CA ARG A 263 6.55 21.29 -17.70
C ARG A 263 6.55 20.68 -16.31
N TYR A 264 7.70 20.14 -15.89
CA TYR A 264 7.92 19.52 -14.59
C TYR A 264 9.40 19.57 -14.22
N ALA A 265 9.68 19.45 -12.92
CA ALA A 265 11.01 19.28 -12.39
C ALA A 265 11.04 18.04 -11.47
N ILE A 266 12.02 17.19 -11.67
CA ILE A 266 12.26 16.03 -10.81
C ILE A 266 13.70 16.10 -10.34
N VAL A 267 13.88 16.18 -9.01
CA VAL A 267 15.18 16.34 -8.38
C VAL A 267 15.44 15.16 -7.46
N GLN A 268 16.43 14.36 -7.79
CA GLN A 268 17.02 13.45 -6.82
C GLN A 268 17.98 14.29 -5.97
N ALA A 269 17.56 14.54 -4.73
CA ALA A 269 18.32 15.36 -3.80
C ALA A 269 19.47 14.58 -3.14
N GLU A 270 20.29 15.27 -2.35
CA GLU A 270 21.42 14.67 -1.66
C GLU A 270 20.99 13.81 -0.46
N ASP A 271 19.85 14.19 0.15
CA ASP A 271 19.18 13.45 1.23
C ASP A 271 17.69 13.82 1.31
N GLU A 272 16.98 13.25 2.31
CA GLU A 272 15.57 13.54 2.56
C GLU A 272 15.36 14.95 3.07
N LEU A 273 16.32 15.51 3.81
CA LEU A 273 16.26 16.88 4.32
C LEU A 273 16.23 17.89 3.17
N ALA A 274 17.15 17.73 2.22
CA ALA A 274 17.19 18.54 1.01
C ALA A 274 15.92 18.36 0.17
N SER A 275 15.40 17.12 0.08
CA SER A 275 14.17 16.79 -0.66
C SER A 275 12.98 17.61 -0.16
N ILE A 276 12.69 17.56 1.14
CA ILE A 276 11.56 18.30 1.71
C ILE A 276 11.76 19.81 1.65
N GLY A 277 12.99 20.30 1.80
CA GLY A 277 13.33 21.71 1.63
C GLY A 277 12.99 22.23 0.23
N ILE A 278 13.30 21.45 -0.82
CA ILE A 278 12.95 21.77 -2.22
C ILE A 278 11.42 21.79 -2.40
N VAL A 279 10.69 20.82 -1.83
CA VAL A 279 9.22 20.77 -1.91
C VAL A 279 8.59 21.99 -1.27
N ILE A 280 9.05 22.39 -0.07
CA ILE A 280 8.56 23.57 0.63
C ILE A 280 8.86 24.86 -0.17
N GLY A 281 10.08 25.01 -0.68
CA GLY A 281 10.44 26.15 -1.52
C GLY A 281 9.60 26.25 -2.80
N ALA A 282 9.31 25.12 -3.44
CA ALA A 282 8.44 25.05 -4.61
C ALA A 282 6.99 25.42 -4.24
N GLY A 283 6.46 24.86 -3.13
CA GLY A 283 5.11 25.17 -2.63
C GLY A 283 4.93 26.64 -2.24
N TRP A 284 5.94 27.25 -1.63
CA TRP A 284 5.93 28.67 -1.31
C TRP A 284 5.82 29.56 -2.57
N ASN A 285 6.46 29.14 -3.66
CA ASN A 285 6.37 29.80 -4.97
C ASN A 285 5.09 29.45 -5.77
N GLY A 286 4.19 28.65 -5.23
CA GLY A 286 2.93 28.29 -5.86
C GLY A 286 2.96 27.03 -6.73
N SER A 287 4.07 26.29 -6.77
CA SER A 287 4.09 24.99 -7.44
C SER A 287 3.43 23.92 -6.57
N ARG A 288 2.69 23.00 -7.19
CA ARG A 288 2.27 21.76 -6.53
C ARG A 288 3.45 20.82 -6.49
N ALA A 289 3.93 20.53 -5.29
CA ALA A 289 5.15 19.79 -5.07
C ALA A 289 4.95 18.65 -4.06
N PHE A 290 5.68 17.56 -4.25
CA PHE A 290 5.66 16.43 -3.34
C PHE A 290 7.01 15.76 -3.21
N THR A 291 7.17 14.98 -2.13
CA THR A 291 8.24 14.00 -1.94
C THR A 291 7.67 12.65 -1.62
N SER A 292 8.41 11.59 -1.91
CA SER A 292 8.10 10.22 -1.48
C SER A 292 9.27 9.68 -0.66
N THR A 293 8.94 9.04 0.47
CA THR A 293 9.93 8.50 1.40
C THR A 293 9.39 7.32 2.20
N SER A 294 10.09 6.93 3.24
CA SER A 294 9.70 5.92 4.22
C SER A 294 10.05 6.42 5.63
N GLY A 295 9.72 5.67 6.67
CA GLY A 295 9.90 6.06 8.07
C GLY A 295 11.23 6.72 8.43
N PRO A 296 12.41 6.20 8.02
CA PRO A 296 13.69 6.85 8.28
C PRO A 296 13.78 8.27 7.71
N GLY A 297 13.27 8.50 6.50
CA GLY A 297 13.25 9.81 5.89
C GLY A 297 12.28 10.78 6.59
N ILE A 298 11.13 10.29 7.07
CA ILE A 298 10.23 11.09 7.92
C ILE A 298 10.97 11.62 9.14
N SER A 299 11.77 10.78 9.80
CA SER A 299 12.57 11.18 10.98
C SER A 299 13.54 12.32 10.65
N LEU A 300 14.17 12.30 9.47
CA LEU A 300 15.07 13.36 9.02
C LEU A 300 14.33 14.65 8.60
N MET A 301 13.12 14.53 8.08
CA MET A 301 12.33 15.67 7.57
C MET A 301 11.63 16.48 8.67
N THR A 302 11.59 16.03 9.92
CA THR A 302 10.72 16.55 10.98
C THR A 302 10.83 18.08 11.18
N GLU A 303 12.03 18.64 11.15
CA GLU A 303 12.22 20.09 11.33
C GLU A 303 11.59 20.89 10.18
N PHE A 304 11.82 20.51 8.94
CA PHE A 304 11.22 21.19 7.79
C PHE A 304 9.69 20.98 7.71
N ILE A 305 9.18 19.82 8.14
CA ILE A 305 7.74 19.60 8.25
C ILE A 305 7.12 20.59 9.25
N GLY A 306 7.78 20.80 10.40
CA GLY A 306 7.38 21.80 11.37
C GLY A 306 7.42 23.23 10.81
N LEU A 307 8.47 23.58 10.09
CA LEU A 307 8.55 24.85 9.38
C LEU A 307 7.39 25.04 8.42
N ALA A 308 7.10 24.03 7.56
CA ALA A 308 6.00 24.12 6.59
C ALA A 308 4.63 24.26 7.29
N SER A 309 4.42 23.55 8.40
CA SER A 309 3.19 23.63 9.19
C SER A 309 3.02 25.03 9.82
N PHE A 310 4.05 25.56 10.47
CA PHE A 310 3.96 26.81 11.20
C PHE A 310 4.04 28.06 10.30
N ALA A 311 4.78 27.98 9.19
CA ALA A 311 4.80 29.01 8.14
C ALA A 311 3.62 28.92 7.17
N GLU A 312 2.84 27.84 7.25
CA GLU A 312 1.67 27.53 6.45
C GLU A 312 1.97 27.46 4.95
N VAL A 313 2.91 26.59 4.61
CA VAL A 313 3.33 26.30 3.24
C VAL A 313 2.84 24.90 2.84
N PRO A 314 2.14 24.77 1.69
CA PRO A 314 1.71 23.47 1.20
C PRO A 314 2.88 22.54 0.89
N ALA A 315 2.77 21.28 1.31
CA ALA A 315 3.68 20.21 0.95
C ALA A 315 2.94 18.87 0.98
N VAL A 316 3.19 17.99 0.03
CA VAL A 316 2.67 16.63 0.07
C VAL A 316 3.81 15.65 0.28
N ILE A 317 3.61 14.72 1.22
CA ILE A 317 4.60 13.71 1.57
C ILE A 317 3.93 12.34 1.45
N VAL A 318 4.41 11.50 0.54
CA VAL A 318 3.94 10.11 0.44
C VAL A 318 4.88 9.25 1.27
N ASN A 319 4.39 8.75 2.40
CA ASN A 319 5.11 7.82 3.25
C ASN A 319 4.74 6.38 2.89
N VAL A 320 5.64 5.68 2.23
CA VAL A 320 5.51 4.26 1.94
C VAL A 320 6.16 3.50 3.10
N GLN A 321 5.36 3.13 4.11
CA GLN A 321 5.83 2.58 5.37
C GLN A 321 6.49 1.21 5.21
N ARG A 322 7.48 0.95 6.05
CA ARG A 322 8.19 -0.33 6.15
C ARG A 322 8.46 -0.68 7.62
N GLY A 323 8.94 -1.89 7.88
CA GLY A 323 9.29 -2.31 9.23
C GLY A 323 10.38 -1.45 9.85
N GLY A 324 10.05 -0.75 10.95
CA GLY A 324 10.97 0.02 11.80
C GLY A 324 11.31 -0.72 13.09
N PRO A 325 11.97 -0.05 14.06
CA PRO A 325 12.55 1.30 14.03
C PRO A 325 13.89 1.38 13.25
N SER A 326 14.35 2.61 12.97
CA SER A 326 15.57 2.91 12.20
C SER A 326 15.52 2.30 10.79
N THR A 327 16.61 1.71 10.31
CA THR A 327 16.63 0.97 9.04
C THR A 327 15.65 -0.21 9.08
N GLY A 328 15.51 -0.86 10.22
CA GLY A 328 14.55 -1.92 10.50
C GLY A 328 14.57 -3.06 9.50
N MET A 329 13.43 -3.36 8.91
CA MET A 329 13.25 -4.35 7.86
C MET A 329 12.82 -3.65 6.55
N PRO A 330 13.77 -3.20 5.70
CA PRO A 330 13.46 -2.36 4.53
C PRO A 330 12.49 -2.96 3.52
N THR A 331 12.38 -4.29 3.51
CA THR A 331 11.56 -5.07 2.57
C THR A 331 10.40 -5.81 3.25
N ARG A 332 9.97 -5.30 4.40
CA ARG A 332 8.81 -5.81 5.15
C ARG A 332 7.82 -4.70 5.42
N THR A 333 6.53 -5.04 5.39
CA THR A 333 5.46 -4.06 5.62
C THR A 333 5.20 -3.83 7.09
N GLN A 334 4.80 -2.61 7.43
CA GLN A 334 4.30 -2.23 8.75
C GLN A 334 3.44 -0.95 8.63
N GLN A 335 2.63 -0.67 9.64
CA GLN A 335 1.85 0.57 9.77
C GLN A 335 2.28 1.30 11.07
N SER A 336 3.58 1.58 11.21
CA SER A 336 4.18 2.03 12.47
C SER A 336 4.66 3.47 12.49
N ASP A 337 4.31 4.27 11.48
CA ASP A 337 4.72 5.67 11.39
C ASP A 337 3.56 6.66 11.66
N LEU A 338 2.43 6.18 12.19
CA LEU A 338 1.24 7.02 12.39
C LEU A 338 1.51 8.18 13.35
N LEU A 339 2.01 7.89 14.55
CA LEU A 339 2.29 8.91 15.55
C LEU A 339 3.40 9.85 15.10
N SER A 340 4.46 9.33 14.48
CA SER A 340 5.56 10.15 13.98
C SER A 340 5.16 11.07 12.83
N CYS A 341 4.20 10.69 11.99
CA CYS A 341 3.67 11.56 10.94
C CYS A 341 2.61 12.52 11.47
N ALA A 342 1.68 12.05 12.32
CA ALA A 342 0.60 12.87 12.85
C ALA A 342 1.09 14.06 13.68
N TYR A 343 2.22 13.88 14.37
CA TYR A 343 2.79 14.87 15.29
C TYR A 343 4.26 15.20 14.97
N ALA A 344 4.64 15.11 13.70
CA ALA A 344 6.01 15.41 13.26
C ALA A 344 6.42 16.83 13.62
N SER A 345 7.65 17.02 14.10
CA SER A 345 8.28 18.24 14.58
C SER A 345 8.24 18.39 16.11
N ASN A 346 8.77 19.48 16.59
CA ASN A 346 8.73 19.90 17.98
C ASN A 346 7.52 20.79 18.26
N GLY A 347 7.09 20.88 19.52
CA GLY A 347 5.95 21.71 19.95
C GLY A 347 4.59 21.08 19.61
N ASP A 348 3.56 21.90 19.65
CA ASP A 348 2.17 21.49 19.44
C ASP A 348 1.84 21.47 17.95
N THR A 349 2.19 20.37 17.27
CA THR A 349 1.93 20.17 15.84
C THR A 349 0.96 19.04 15.60
N LYS A 350 0.14 19.19 14.56
CA LYS A 350 -0.73 18.13 14.01
C LYS A 350 -0.74 18.20 12.49
N HIS A 351 -0.72 17.05 11.83
CA HIS A 351 -0.72 16.96 10.38
C HIS A 351 -1.87 16.11 9.86
N VAL A 352 -2.29 16.39 8.64
CA VAL A 352 -3.33 15.62 7.96
C VAL A 352 -2.72 14.35 7.36
N LEU A 353 -3.27 13.19 7.71
CA LEU A 353 -2.89 11.89 7.16
C LEU A 353 -4.04 11.30 6.35
N LEU A 354 -3.76 10.78 5.16
CA LEU A 354 -4.70 10.05 4.32
C LEU A 354 -4.29 8.58 4.24
N PHE A 355 -5.24 7.65 4.40
CA PHE A 355 -5.00 6.21 4.48
C PHE A 355 -5.62 5.46 3.31
N PRO A 356 -4.98 5.40 2.13
CA PRO A 356 -5.48 4.61 1.01
C PRO A 356 -5.43 3.11 1.31
N GLU A 357 -6.42 2.35 0.81
CA GLU A 357 -6.47 0.90 1.00
C GLU A 357 -5.96 0.10 -0.20
N ASP A 358 -6.00 0.69 -1.38
CA ASP A 358 -5.69 0.05 -2.65
C ASP A 358 -5.08 1.04 -3.66
N PRO A 359 -4.66 0.60 -4.86
CA PRO A 359 -4.13 1.50 -5.88
C PRO A 359 -5.12 2.56 -6.35
N LYS A 360 -6.44 2.30 -6.33
CA LYS A 360 -7.44 3.31 -6.71
C LYS A 360 -7.41 4.48 -5.75
N GLU A 361 -7.41 4.22 -4.44
CA GLU A 361 -7.29 5.27 -3.45
C GLU A 361 -5.87 5.88 -3.39
N CYS A 362 -4.81 5.13 -3.74
CA CYS A 362 -3.50 5.74 -3.93
C CYS A 362 -3.52 6.82 -5.01
N PHE A 363 -4.21 6.57 -6.14
CA PHE A 363 -4.41 7.55 -7.20
C PHE A 363 -5.24 8.75 -6.71
N ASP A 364 -6.42 8.49 -6.15
CA ASP A 364 -7.36 9.53 -5.71
C ASP A 364 -6.77 10.39 -4.59
N PHE A 365 -6.25 9.75 -3.54
CA PHE A 365 -5.78 10.47 -2.35
C PHE A 365 -4.49 11.23 -2.58
N THR A 366 -3.65 10.83 -3.53
CA THR A 366 -2.49 11.64 -3.90
C THR A 366 -2.93 12.92 -4.62
N ALA A 367 -3.94 12.84 -5.48
CA ALA A 367 -4.53 14.03 -6.10
C ALA A 367 -5.24 14.93 -5.07
N ASP A 368 -6.02 14.32 -4.17
CA ASP A 368 -6.72 15.02 -3.09
C ASP A 368 -5.75 15.65 -2.08
N ALA A 369 -4.63 15.01 -1.79
CA ALA A 369 -3.60 15.55 -0.90
C ALA A 369 -3.02 16.86 -1.42
N LEU A 370 -2.86 17.01 -2.74
CA LEU A 370 -2.39 18.25 -3.36
C LEU A 370 -3.44 19.36 -3.22
N ASP A 371 -4.72 19.06 -3.39
CA ASP A 371 -5.81 20.01 -3.17
C ASP A 371 -5.92 20.39 -1.68
N LEU A 372 -5.87 19.40 -0.78
CA LEU A 372 -5.92 19.63 0.67
C LEU A 372 -4.72 20.44 1.18
N ALA A 373 -3.52 20.15 0.68
CA ALA A 373 -2.32 20.90 1.06
C ALA A 373 -2.42 22.38 0.66
N ASP A 374 -2.87 22.65 -0.56
CA ASP A 374 -3.09 24.01 -1.06
C ASP A 374 -4.22 24.73 -0.29
N ARG A 375 -5.35 24.05 -0.11
CA ARG A 375 -6.53 24.60 0.57
C ARG A 375 -6.25 24.93 2.04
N LEU A 376 -5.62 23.99 2.74
CA LEU A 376 -5.31 24.12 4.17
C LEU A 376 -3.99 24.88 4.42
N GLN A 377 -3.15 25.04 3.38
CA GLN A 377 -1.81 25.63 3.51
C GLN A 377 -1.00 24.93 4.61
N THR A 378 -0.78 23.61 4.44
CA THR A 378 -0.12 22.78 5.45
C THR A 378 0.46 21.51 4.81
N PRO A 379 1.41 20.83 5.46
CA PRO A 379 1.80 19.48 5.04
C PRO A 379 0.63 18.48 5.11
N VAL A 380 0.51 17.64 4.07
CA VAL A 380 -0.45 16.54 4.01
C VAL A 380 0.30 15.25 3.67
N PHE A 381 0.05 14.19 4.43
CA PHE A 381 0.67 12.89 4.24
C PHE A 381 -0.28 11.92 3.54
N VAL A 382 0.24 11.17 2.58
CA VAL A 382 -0.40 9.96 2.05
C VAL A 382 0.32 8.77 2.64
N MET A 383 -0.36 8.05 3.51
CA MET A 383 0.19 6.95 4.32
C MET A 383 -0.09 5.62 3.65
N THR A 384 0.81 5.19 2.79
CA THR A 384 0.81 3.84 2.23
C THR A 384 1.82 2.95 2.99
N ASP A 385 2.03 1.74 2.51
CA ASP A 385 3.08 0.85 2.98
C ASP A 385 3.60 -0.04 1.85
N LEU A 386 4.61 -0.85 2.13
CA LEU A 386 5.21 -1.75 1.16
C LEU A 386 4.18 -2.69 0.50
N ASP A 387 3.20 -3.19 1.26
CA ASP A 387 2.22 -4.14 0.73
C ASP A 387 1.30 -3.51 -0.33
N ILE A 388 0.86 -2.26 -0.12
CA ILE A 388 0.11 -1.51 -1.14
C ILE A 388 1.04 -1.00 -2.24
N GLY A 389 2.18 -0.44 -1.86
CA GLY A 389 3.06 0.31 -2.76
C GLY A 389 3.73 -0.54 -3.82
N MET A 390 4.21 -1.73 -3.47
CA MET A 390 5.09 -2.55 -4.32
C MET A 390 4.47 -3.85 -4.82
N ASN A 391 3.23 -4.16 -4.49
CA ASN A 391 2.55 -5.34 -5.01
C ASN A 391 1.47 -4.94 -6.01
N HIS A 392 1.40 -5.65 -7.13
CA HIS A 392 0.29 -5.50 -8.05
C HIS A 392 -1.02 -5.94 -7.40
N ARG A 393 -2.06 -5.14 -7.54
CA ARG A 393 -3.39 -5.43 -6.99
C ARG A 393 -4.48 -5.11 -8.01
N LEU A 394 -5.56 -5.86 -7.92
CA LEU A 394 -6.79 -5.53 -8.63
C LEU A 394 -7.47 -4.36 -7.92
N CYS A 395 -7.84 -3.35 -8.68
CA CYS A 395 -8.66 -2.25 -8.20
C CYS A 395 -9.61 -1.77 -9.32
N LYS A 396 -10.57 -0.93 -8.97
CA LYS A 396 -11.43 -0.26 -9.95
C LYS A 396 -10.58 0.60 -10.90
N PRO A 397 -11.00 0.78 -12.16
CA PRO A 397 -10.32 1.69 -13.09
C PRO A 397 -10.22 3.10 -12.51
N PHE A 398 -9.15 3.80 -12.87
CA PHE A 398 -9.00 5.20 -12.53
C PHE A 398 -9.97 6.03 -13.38
N VAL A 399 -10.81 6.80 -12.71
CA VAL A 399 -11.73 7.74 -13.35
C VAL A 399 -11.30 9.14 -12.93
N TRP A 400 -11.11 10.01 -13.90
CA TRP A 400 -10.78 11.42 -13.68
C TRP A 400 -11.88 12.31 -14.23
N ASP A 401 -12.29 13.27 -13.41
CA ASP A 401 -13.21 14.31 -13.86
C ASP A 401 -12.39 15.40 -14.57
N GLU A 402 -12.53 15.46 -15.89
CA GLU A 402 -11.84 16.47 -16.72
C GLU A 402 -12.27 17.91 -16.41
N GLN A 403 -13.39 18.09 -15.70
CA GLN A 403 -13.87 19.40 -15.27
C GLN A 403 -13.36 19.78 -13.87
N ARG A 404 -12.67 18.87 -13.18
CA ARG A 404 -12.09 19.13 -11.85
C ARG A 404 -11.08 20.25 -11.94
N ALA A 405 -11.40 21.39 -11.32
CA ALA A 405 -10.44 22.44 -11.10
C ALA A 405 -9.53 22.10 -9.91
N TYR A 406 -8.26 22.50 -9.99
CA TYR A 406 -7.36 22.37 -8.85
C TYR A 406 -7.78 23.31 -7.73
N ASP A 407 -8.03 22.81 -6.54
CA ASP A 407 -8.33 23.65 -5.38
C ASP A 407 -7.03 24.29 -4.87
N ARG A 408 -6.83 25.57 -5.21
CA ARG A 408 -5.66 26.35 -4.78
C ARG A 408 -5.85 27.02 -3.42
N GLY A 409 -7.02 26.85 -2.80
CA GLY A 409 -7.40 27.48 -1.56
C GLY A 409 -7.56 29.01 -1.69
N LYS A 410 -7.36 29.72 -0.60
CA LYS A 410 -7.54 31.17 -0.51
C LYS A 410 -6.32 31.93 -1.05
N VAL A 411 -6.30 32.22 -2.34
CA VAL A 411 -5.25 32.99 -3.01
C VAL A 411 -5.81 34.34 -3.43
N MET A 412 -5.20 35.44 -3.00
CA MET A 412 -5.54 36.79 -3.47
C MET A 412 -4.89 37.05 -4.83
N THR A 413 -5.63 37.73 -5.70
CA THR A 413 -5.16 38.22 -7.00
C THR A 413 -4.67 39.68 -6.90
N ALA A 414 -4.06 40.19 -7.99
CA ALA A 414 -3.69 41.58 -8.07
C ALA A 414 -4.93 42.50 -7.97
N GLU A 415 -6.03 42.08 -8.62
CA GLU A 415 -7.31 42.83 -8.62
C GLU A 415 -7.92 42.90 -7.21
N ASP A 416 -7.82 41.81 -6.43
CA ASP A 416 -8.28 41.82 -5.02
C ASP A 416 -7.51 42.84 -4.19
N LEU A 417 -6.20 42.90 -4.39
CA LEU A 417 -5.32 43.86 -3.68
C LEU A 417 -5.56 45.29 -4.13
N ASP A 418 -5.81 45.53 -5.42
CA ASP A 418 -6.14 46.85 -5.97
C ASP A 418 -7.52 47.33 -5.51
N ALA A 419 -8.47 46.45 -5.35
CA ALA A 419 -9.79 46.71 -4.76
C ALA A 419 -9.73 47.02 -3.26
N GLY A 420 -8.54 46.99 -2.64
CA GLY A 420 -8.35 47.34 -1.24
C GLY A 420 -8.76 46.25 -0.24
N LYS A 421 -8.87 45.02 -0.67
CA LYS A 421 -9.08 43.88 0.27
C LYS A 421 -7.93 43.81 1.27
N ASN A 422 -8.28 43.74 2.56
CA ASN A 422 -7.29 43.67 3.62
C ASN A 422 -6.53 42.35 3.55
N PHE A 423 -5.22 42.41 3.31
CA PHE A 423 -4.34 41.26 3.28
C PHE A 423 -3.56 41.14 4.59
N GLY A 424 -3.84 40.05 5.33
CA GLY A 424 -3.01 39.57 6.44
C GLY A 424 -2.68 38.12 6.20
N ARG A 425 -1.38 37.80 6.04
CA ARG A 425 -0.95 36.45 5.68
C ARG A 425 -1.42 35.38 6.67
N TYR A 426 -1.67 35.78 7.92
CA TYR A 426 -2.13 34.91 8.99
C TYR A 426 -3.46 35.36 9.61
N LEU A 427 -4.21 36.21 8.89
CA LEU A 427 -5.51 36.72 9.31
C LEU A 427 -6.62 35.74 8.90
N ASP A 428 -7.34 35.20 9.88
CA ASP A 428 -8.56 34.40 9.67
C ASP A 428 -9.75 35.35 9.47
N VAL A 429 -10.23 35.49 8.23
CA VAL A 429 -11.28 36.46 7.88
C VAL A 429 -12.70 35.88 7.94
N ASP A 430 -12.86 34.57 7.84
CA ASP A 430 -14.16 33.91 7.76
C ASP A 430 -14.35 32.83 8.82
N GLY A 431 -13.40 32.64 9.69
CA GLY A 431 -13.54 31.83 10.87
C GLY A 431 -13.28 30.34 10.66
N ASP A 432 -12.62 29.94 9.60
CA ASP A 432 -12.22 28.55 9.34
C ASP A 432 -10.77 28.21 9.72
N GLY A 433 -10.02 29.20 10.22
CA GLY A 433 -8.61 29.09 10.60
C GLY A 433 -7.63 29.20 9.43
N ILE A 434 -8.12 29.34 8.19
CA ILE A 434 -7.29 29.36 6.98
C ILE A 434 -7.17 30.80 6.47
N PRO A 435 -5.96 31.38 6.45
CA PRO A 435 -5.75 32.76 5.97
C PRO A 435 -5.66 32.80 4.43
N PHE A 436 -5.76 34.03 3.88
CA PHE A 436 -5.38 34.26 2.50
C PHE A 436 -3.86 34.23 2.32
N ARG A 437 -3.41 33.82 1.13
CA ARG A 437 -2.01 33.94 0.69
C ARG A 437 -1.91 34.62 -0.66
N THR A 438 -0.73 35.11 -0.95
CA THR A 438 -0.31 35.57 -2.28
C THR A 438 0.89 34.75 -2.72
N TYR A 439 1.19 34.76 -4.00
CA TYR A 439 2.44 34.20 -4.52
C TYR A 439 3.46 35.32 -4.80
N PRO A 440 4.76 35.01 -4.82
CA PRO A 440 5.77 35.93 -5.31
C PRO A 440 5.40 36.48 -6.69
N GLY A 441 5.40 37.81 -6.85
CA GLY A 441 5.03 38.46 -8.11
C GLY A 441 3.53 38.66 -8.34
N THR A 442 2.65 38.35 -7.39
CA THR A 442 1.21 38.61 -7.51
C THR A 442 0.92 40.12 -7.75
N HIS A 443 1.62 41.00 -7.06
CA HIS A 443 1.45 42.47 -7.20
C HIS A 443 2.78 43.18 -6.99
N PRO A 444 3.10 44.27 -7.73
CA PRO A 444 4.41 44.96 -7.64
C PRO A 444 4.70 45.62 -6.30
N THR A 445 3.67 46.06 -5.56
CA THR A 445 3.84 46.83 -4.32
C THR A 445 3.00 46.36 -3.14
N ARG A 446 2.07 45.39 -3.35
CA ARG A 446 1.13 44.92 -2.32
C ARG A 446 1.20 43.40 -2.19
N GLY A 447 0.68 42.90 -1.09
CA GLY A 447 0.54 41.47 -0.85
C GLY A 447 1.86 40.72 -0.55
N SER A 448 2.98 41.44 -0.44
CA SER A 448 4.25 40.84 0.00
C SER A 448 4.25 40.61 1.50
N TYR A 449 4.89 39.58 1.96
CA TYR A 449 5.04 39.23 3.37
C TYR A 449 6.36 38.49 3.59
N PHE A 450 6.78 38.43 4.84
CA PHE A 450 7.95 37.66 5.22
C PHE A 450 7.52 36.34 5.83
N THR A 451 7.87 35.20 5.19
CA THR A 451 7.62 33.86 5.71
C THR A 451 8.55 33.56 6.87
N ARG A 452 8.00 33.07 7.99
CA ARG A 452 8.76 32.82 9.23
C ARG A 452 8.42 31.49 9.87
N GLY A 453 9.43 30.85 10.43
CA GLY A 453 9.29 29.80 11.42
C GLY A 453 9.13 30.34 12.86
N THR A 454 9.30 31.66 13.08
CA THR A 454 9.10 32.30 14.38
C THR A 454 7.66 32.77 14.57
N THR A 455 7.26 33.02 15.82
CA THR A 455 5.94 33.60 16.16
C THR A 455 5.73 34.97 15.49
N LYS A 456 4.50 35.20 15.05
CA LYS A 456 4.11 36.36 14.23
C LYS A 456 2.66 36.74 14.47
N ASP A 457 2.35 38.00 14.21
CA ASP A 457 0.98 38.48 14.21
C ASP A 457 0.24 38.11 12.90
N GLU A 458 -0.99 38.52 12.80
CA GLU A 458 -1.89 38.28 11.67
C GLU A 458 -1.36 38.89 10.34
N TYR A 459 -0.44 39.85 10.41
CA TYR A 459 0.19 40.56 9.28
C TYR A 459 1.62 40.10 9.01
N ALA A 460 2.03 38.96 9.54
CA ALA A 460 3.37 38.36 9.40
C ALA A 460 4.49 39.18 10.08
N ARG A 461 4.18 40.06 11.01
CA ARG A 461 5.18 40.80 11.80
C ARG A 461 5.64 39.91 12.96
N TYR A 462 6.94 39.92 13.21
CA TYR A 462 7.51 39.25 14.37
C TYR A 462 6.90 39.74 15.67
N SER A 463 6.52 38.80 16.56
CA SER A 463 6.00 39.10 17.89
C SER A 463 6.33 37.95 18.86
N GLU A 464 6.75 38.31 20.08
CA GLU A 464 6.91 37.40 21.22
C GLU A 464 5.85 37.64 22.30
N GLU A 465 4.82 38.41 21.99
CA GLU A 465 3.71 38.64 22.92
C GLU A 465 2.90 37.37 23.12
N GLY A 466 2.72 36.92 24.38
CA GLY A 466 1.99 35.70 24.71
C GLY A 466 0.57 35.67 24.13
N ALA A 467 -0.15 36.81 24.12
CA ALA A 467 -1.50 36.89 23.56
C ALA A 467 -1.53 36.69 22.04
N VAL A 468 -0.50 37.15 21.32
CA VAL A 468 -0.35 36.91 19.86
C VAL A 468 -0.08 35.46 19.59
N TYR A 469 0.80 34.82 20.38
CA TYR A 469 1.09 33.41 20.28
C TYR A 469 -0.17 32.56 20.49
N VAL A 470 -0.94 32.80 21.53
CA VAL A 470 -2.19 32.09 21.85
C VAL A 470 -3.15 32.15 20.67
N ARG A 471 -3.45 33.36 20.15
CA ARG A 471 -4.36 33.51 19.00
C ARG A 471 -3.89 32.76 17.77
N ASN A 472 -2.59 32.71 17.52
CA ASN A 472 -2.04 31.97 16.38
C ASN A 472 -2.20 30.44 16.56
N MET A 473 -1.94 29.91 17.76
CA MET A 473 -2.11 28.49 18.06
C MET A 473 -3.58 28.06 18.02
N GLU A 474 -4.49 28.88 18.55
CA GLU A 474 -5.94 28.63 18.48
C GLU A 474 -6.44 28.63 17.02
N ARG A 475 -5.94 29.54 16.19
CA ARG A 475 -6.24 29.58 14.76
C ARG A 475 -5.73 28.32 14.03
N LEU A 476 -4.53 27.85 14.33
CA LEU A 476 -3.98 26.62 13.77
C LEU A 476 -4.81 25.39 14.20
N GLN A 477 -5.25 25.33 15.46
CA GLN A 477 -6.17 24.29 15.91
C GLN A 477 -7.49 24.33 15.15
N LYS A 478 -8.06 25.51 14.94
CA LYS A 478 -9.29 25.72 14.17
C LYS A 478 -9.15 25.28 12.70
N LYS A 479 -8.00 25.57 12.08
CA LYS A 479 -7.68 25.05 10.74
C LYS A 479 -7.66 23.52 10.73
N PHE A 480 -7.13 22.89 11.76
CA PHE A 480 -7.14 21.44 11.90
C PHE A 480 -8.55 20.86 12.08
N ASP A 481 -9.44 21.58 12.81
CA ASP A 481 -10.86 21.20 12.92
C ASP A 481 -11.61 21.37 11.58
N THR A 482 -11.20 22.36 10.76
CA THR A 482 -11.69 22.48 9.38
C THR A 482 -11.23 21.30 8.52
N ALA A 483 -9.98 20.85 8.67
CA ALA A 483 -9.46 19.68 7.98
C ALA A 483 -10.29 18.41 8.30
N ARG A 484 -10.75 18.24 9.54
CA ARG A 484 -11.62 17.12 9.97
C ARG A 484 -12.89 16.99 9.12
N LYS A 485 -13.45 18.11 8.67
CA LYS A 485 -14.70 18.16 7.90
C LYS A 485 -14.51 17.89 6.42
N ILE A 486 -13.34 18.22 5.87
CA ILE A 486 -13.07 18.16 4.43
C ILE A 486 -12.20 16.97 4.02
N ALA A 487 -11.51 16.33 4.96
CA ALA A 487 -10.74 15.12 4.71
C ALA A 487 -11.65 13.93 4.36
N PRO A 488 -11.15 12.90 3.67
CA PRO A 488 -11.92 11.71 3.34
C PRO A 488 -12.62 11.09 4.55
N GLN A 489 -13.96 10.99 4.48
CA GLN A 489 -14.79 10.47 5.56
C GLN A 489 -14.63 8.96 5.69
N PRO A 490 -14.80 8.36 6.90
CA PRO A 490 -14.71 6.93 7.10
C PRO A 490 -15.83 6.18 6.38
N LEU A 491 -15.60 4.90 6.09
CA LEU A 491 -16.60 4.02 5.53
C LEU A 491 -17.09 3.02 6.58
N ARG A 492 -18.40 2.87 6.68
CA ARG A 492 -19.05 1.98 7.63
C ARG A 492 -19.68 0.80 6.92
N TYR A 493 -19.55 -0.39 7.51
CA TYR A 493 -20.13 -1.64 7.06
C TYR A 493 -20.91 -2.27 8.23
N SER A 494 -22.18 -2.54 8.03
CA SER A 494 -23.03 -3.15 9.05
C SER A 494 -22.98 -4.66 8.96
N ALA A 495 -22.90 -5.33 10.09
CA ALA A 495 -23.06 -6.77 10.16
C ALA A 495 -24.51 -7.16 9.75
N PRO A 496 -24.72 -8.40 9.24
CA PRO A 496 -26.06 -8.87 8.85
C PRO A 496 -27.07 -8.94 10.00
N LYS A 497 -26.56 -9.05 11.23
CA LYS A 497 -27.39 -9.07 12.46
C LYS A 497 -26.93 -7.99 13.43
N PRO A 498 -27.83 -7.45 14.25
CA PRO A 498 -27.49 -6.48 15.29
C PRO A 498 -26.38 -7.00 16.20
N THR A 499 -25.41 -6.14 16.49
CA THR A 499 -24.26 -6.49 17.32
C THR A 499 -23.85 -5.32 18.22
N ARG A 500 -23.24 -5.67 19.35
CA ARG A 500 -22.63 -4.73 20.33
C ARG A 500 -21.12 -4.54 20.09
N TYR A 501 -20.59 -5.17 19.03
CA TYR A 501 -19.17 -5.21 18.73
C TYR A 501 -18.86 -4.50 17.43
N GLY A 502 -17.81 -3.67 17.46
CA GLY A 502 -17.28 -3.00 16.28
C GLY A 502 -15.84 -3.38 15.99
N VAL A 503 -15.37 -3.15 14.77
CA VAL A 503 -13.97 -3.21 14.38
C VAL A 503 -13.59 -1.94 13.62
N ILE A 504 -12.44 -1.35 13.97
CA ILE A 504 -11.84 -0.21 13.27
C ILE A 504 -10.52 -0.66 12.66
N TYR A 505 -10.27 -0.26 11.40
CA TYR A 505 -9.07 -0.60 10.65
C TYR A 505 -8.76 0.46 9.59
N PHE A 506 -7.59 0.37 8.94
CA PHE A 506 -7.17 1.30 7.89
C PHE A 506 -6.13 0.67 6.95
N GLY A 507 -5.88 1.35 5.82
CA GLY A 507 -4.77 1.07 4.92
C GLY A 507 -4.71 -0.38 4.44
N SER A 508 -3.52 -0.98 4.41
CA SER A 508 -3.27 -2.34 3.92
C SER A 508 -3.92 -3.46 4.75
N THR A 509 -4.54 -3.15 5.89
CA THR A 509 -5.38 -4.09 6.63
C THR A 509 -6.71 -4.36 5.90
N SER A 510 -7.21 -3.40 5.13
CA SER A 510 -8.53 -3.45 4.47
C SER A 510 -8.75 -4.68 3.58
N PRO A 511 -7.81 -5.08 2.71
CA PRO A 511 -8.05 -6.22 1.82
C PRO A 511 -8.27 -7.56 2.53
N ALA A 512 -7.75 -7.72 3.76
CA ALA A 512 -7.94 -8.93 4.57
C ALA A 512 -9.24 -8.89 5.39
N MET A 513 -9.82 -7.70 5.58
CA MET A 513 -10.95 -7.51 6.50
C MET A 513 -12.24 -8.16 6.00
N ALA A 514 -12.54 -8.07 4.69
CA ALA A 514 -13.75 -8.67 4.13
C ALA A 514 -13.81 -10.18 4.39
N GLU A 515 -12.72 -10.91 4.08
CA GLU A 515 -12.62 -12.35 4.33
C GLU A 515 -12.65 -12.66 5.85
N ALA A 516 -12.02 -11.82 6.68
CA ALA A 516 -12.03 -11.98 8.13
C ALA A 516 -13.44 -11.84 8.73
N LEU A 517 -14.23 -10.89 8.24
CA LEU A 517 -15.62 -10.69 8.66
C LEU A 517 -16.50 -11.87 8.24
N ASP A 518 -16.32 -12.41 7.04
CA ASP A 518 -17.05 -13.60 6.56
C ASP A 518 -16.71 -14.83 7.42
N HIS A 519 -15.43 -15.01 7.82
CA HIS A 519 -15.04 -16.08 8.75
C HIS A 519 -15.69 -15.91 10.12
N LEU A 520 -15.67 -14.70 10.69
CA LEU A 520 -16.33 -14.41 11.96
C LEU A 520 -17.84 -14.69 11.90
N GLU A 521 -18.48 -14.30 10.80
CA GLU A 521 -19.92 -14.56 10.60
C GLU A 521 -20.21 -16.05 10.50
N ALA A 522 -19.40 -16.81 9.77
CA ALA A 522 -19.52 -18.28 9.66
C ALA A 522 -19.40 -18.95 11.04
N ASP A 523 -18.57 -18.40 11.92
CA ASP A 523 -18.40 -18.86 13.31
C ASP A 523 -19.48 -18.29 14.27
N GLY A 524 -20.48 -17.57 13.76
CA GLY A 524 -21.59 -17.01 14.54
C GLY A 524 -21.24 -15.71 15.29
N HIS A 525 -20.15 -15.04 14.94
CA HIS A 525 -19.73 -13.76 15.48
C HIS A 525 -20.09 -12.62 14.51
N HIS A 526 -20.92 -11.70 14.94
CA HIS A 526 -21.30 -10.53 14.14
C HIS A 526 -20.60 -9.28 14.66
N VAL A 527 -19.92 -8.53 13.78
CA VAL A 527 -19.13 -7.36 14.10
C VAL A 527 -19.39 -6.27 13.05
N ASN A 528 -19.81 -5.07 13.47
CA ASN A 528 -19.85 -3.91 12.57
C ASN A 528 -18.43 -3.45 12.27
N ALA A 529 -18.19 -2.94 11.07
CA ALA A 529 -16.87 -2.50 10.67
C ALA A 529 -16.84 -1.02 10.27
N LEU A 530 -15.76 -0.33 10.61
CA LEU A 530 -15.51 1.03 10.20
C LEU A 530 -14.07 1.16 9.69
N ARG A 531 -13.91 1.57 8.45
CA ARG A 531 -12.61 1.87 7.86
C ARG A 531 -12.29 3.35 8.00
N VAL A 532 -11.22 3.67 8.72
CA VAL A 532 -10.67 5.01 8.82
C VAL A 532 -9.92 5.35 7.53
N ARG A 533 -10.17 6.53 6.97
CA ARG A 533 -9.57 6.98 5.71
C ARG A 533 -8.68 8.21 5.85
N ALA A 534 -8.81 8.95 6.95
CA ALA A 534 -8.01 10.13 7.23
C ALA A 534 -7.86 10.41 8.73
N PHE A 535 -6.85 11.19 9.07
CA PHE A 535 -6.70 11.93 10.33
C PHE A 535 -6.51 13.41 9.98
N PRO A 536 -7.16 14.36 10.71
CA PRO A 536 -7.98 14.22 11.93
C PRO A 536 -9.24 13.37 11.69
N PHE A 537 -9.62 12.58 12.72
CA PHE A 537 -10.75 11.68 12.61
C PHE A 537 -12.08 12.43 12.52
N ALA A 538 -12.95 12.01 11.61
CA ALA A 538 -14.29 12.56 11.52
C ALA A 538 -15.15 12.18 12.75
N GLN A 539 -16.18 12.98 13.06
CA GLN A 539 -17.11 12.72 14.17
C GLN A 539 -17.72 11.31 14.10
N ALA A 540 -17.98 10.80 12.89
CA ALA A 540 -18.54 9.47 12.69
C ALA A 540 -17.67 8.33 13.26
N VAL A 541 -16.36 8.56 13.48
CA VAL A 541 -15.47 7.59 14.14
C VAL A 541 -15.78 7.54 15.65
N GLU A 542 -15.93 8.69 16.28
CA GLU A 542 -16.31 8.79 17.71
C GLU A 542 -17.69 8.18 17.94
N ASP A 543 -18.67 8.55 17.09
CA ASP A 543 -20.04 8.03 17.16
C ASP A 543 -20.03 6.50 17.07
N PHE A 544 -19.27 5.93 16.12
CA PHE A 544 -19.12 4.48 15.98
C PHE A 544 -18.57 3.82 17.26
N ILE A 545 -17.57 4.43 17.90
CA ILE A 545 -17.00 3.89 19.14
C ILE A 545 -18.03 3.95 20.28
N HIS A 546 -18.81 5.01 20.37
CA HIS A 546 -19.84 5.16 21.40
C HIS A 546 -21.00 4.18 21.24
N GLU A 547 -21.40 3.86 20.02
CA GLU A 547 -22.50 2.92 19.71
C GLU A 547 -22.18 1.46 20.11
N HIS A 548 -20.92 1.12 20.34
CA HIS A 548 -20.50 -0.25 20.62
C HIS A 548 -19.96 -0.41 22.07
N ASP A 549 -20.16 -1.59 22.64
CA ASP A 549 -19.60 -1.91 23.96
C ASP A 549 -18.09 -2.17 23.88
N LYS A 550 -17.65 -2.82 22.80
CA LYS A 550 -16.24 -3.08 22.49
C LYS A 550 -15.98 -2.84 21.01
N VAL A 551 -14.87 -2.22 20.73
CA VAL A 551 -14.38 -1.96 19.37
C VAL A 551 -12.97 -2.52 19.23
N PHE A 552 -12.79 -3.48 18.34
CA PHE A 552 -11.47 -4.02 18.01
C PHE A 552 -10.75 -3.02 17.11
N VAL A 553 -9.50 -2.67 17.45
CA VAL A 553 -8.66 -1.81 16.62
C VAL A 553 -7.58 -2.69 15.99
N VAL A 554 -7.69 -2.90 14.67
CA VAL A 554 -6.82 -3.80 13.92
C VAL A 554 -5.75 -2.98 13.20
N GLU A 555 -4.49 -3.22 13.55
CA GLU A 555 -3.37 -2.47 12.98
C GLU A 555 -2.08 -3.30 12.92
N GLN A 556 -1.19 -2.90 12.01
CA GLN A 556 0.05 -3.62 11.75
C GLN A 556 1.25 -2.91 12.40
N ASN A 557 1.18 -2.75 13.71
CA ASN A 557 2.27 -2.28 14.57
C ASN A 557 2.11 -2.87 15.99
N ARG A 558 3.19 -2.83 16.78
CA ARG A 558 3.22 -3.37 18.15
C ARG A 558 2.49 -2.47 19.16
N ASP A 559 2.59 -1.17 18.97
CA ASP A 559 2.29 -0.20 20.05
C ASP A 559 0.85 0.34 19.99
N GLY A 560 0.01 -0.16 19.06
CA GLY A 560 -1.39 0.28 18.96
C GLY A 560 -1.50 1.77 18.65
N GLN A 561 -0.79 2.24 17.62
CA GLN A 561 -0.65 3.67 17.33
C GLN A 561 -1.98 4.30 16.92
N LEU A 562 -2.79 3.62 16.08
CA LEU A 562 -4.13 4.11 15.74
C LEU A 562 -5.02 4.19 17.00
N ARG A 563 -4.99 3.14 17.83
CA ARG A 563 -5.71 3.13 19.12
C ARG A 563 -5.29 4.31 20.01
N THR A 564 -4.00 4.58 20.08
CA THR A 564 -3.46 5.71 20.85
C THR A 564 -3.96 7.05 20.29
N MET A 565 -3.96 7.23 18.97
CA MET A 565 -4.48 8.44 18.32
C MET A 565 -5.98 8.63 18.60
N LEU A 566 -6.79 7.57 18.53
CA LEU A 566 -8.21 7.62 18.87
C LEU A 566 -8.46 8.07 20.31
N MET A 567 -7.68 7.56 21.26
CA MET A 567 -7.76 7.96 22.67
C MET A 567 -7.29 9.40 22.90
N SER A 568 -6.37 9.91 22.09
CA SER A 568 -5.86 11.29 22.19
C SER A 568 -6.77 12.31 21.54
N ASP A 569 -7.49 11.93 20.47
CA ASP A 569 -8.34 12.84 19.70
C ASP A 569 -9.76 12.93 20.28
N PHE A 570 -10.22 11.89 20.99
CA PHE A 570 -11.56 11.80 21.57
C PHE A 570 -11.53 11.51 23.06
N THR A 571 -12.58 11.92 23.76
CA THR A 571 -12.78 11.56 25.17
C THR A 571 -13.47 10.19 25.28
N LEU A 572 -12.68 9.13 25.42
CA LEU A 572 -13.14 7.75 25.36
C LEU A 572 -12.78 6.93 26.60
N ASP A 573 -13.63 5.96 26.94
CA ASP A 573 -13.22 4.88 27.83
C ASP A 573 -12.24 3.94 27.08
N ALA A 574 -10.96 3.99 27.44
CA ALA A 574 -9.90 3.19 26.85
C ALA A 574 -10.19 1.67 26.87
N ARG A 575 -11.05 1.20 27.79
CA ARG A 575 -11.44 -0.22 27.91
C ARG A 575 -12.38 -0.65 26.78
N LYS A 576 -13.00 0.29 26.06
CA LYS A 576 -13.79 -0.01 24.87
C LYS A 576 -12.93 -0.44 23.69
N LEU A 577 -11.71 0.11 23.56
CA LEU A 577 -10.82 -0.11 22.43
C LEU A 577 -9.91 -1.32 22.68
N VAL A 578 -10.18 -2.42 21.99
CA VAL A 578 -9.48 -3.70 22.15
C VAL A 578 -8.44 -3.86 21.02
N PRO A 579 -7.14 -3.88 21.31
CA PRO A 579 -6.12 -3.96 20.27
C PRO A 579 -6.09 -5.35 19.62
N VAL A 580 -5.92 -5.37 18.29
CA VAL A 580 -5.60 -6.56 17.47
C VAL A 580 -4.37 -6.19 16.65
N LEU A 581 -3.20 -6.67 17.09
CA LEU A 581 -1.90 -6.18 16.62
C LEU A 581 -1.12 -7.26 15.89
N HIS A 582 -0.67 -6.96 14.67
CA HIS A 582 0.17 -7.81 13.85
C HIS A 582 1.44 -7.04 13.45
N TYR A 583 2.63 -7.60 13.68
CA TYR A 583 3.88 -6.86 13.46
C TYR A 583 5.09 -7.76 13.17
N ASP A 584 4.89 -8.88 12.48
CA ASP A 584 5.98 -9.78 12.08
C ASP A 584 6.68 -9.37 10.77
N GLY A 585 6.25 -8.24 10.18
CA GLY A 585 6.76 -7.72 8.92
C GLY A 585 6.12 -8.33 7.67
N THR A 586 5.20 -9.27 7.82
CA THR A 586 4.36 -9.77 6.72
C THR A 586 3.00 -9.09 6.73
N PRO A 587 2.30 -8.98 5.60
CA PRO A 587 0.94 -8.44 5.59
C PRO A 587 0.00 -9.29 6.46
N ILE A 588 -0.85 -8.62 7.23
CA ILE A 588 -1.83 -9.26 8.10
C ILE A 588 -2.76 -10.20 7.31
N THR A 589 -3.14 -11.32 7.90
CA THR A 589 -4.01 -12.31 7.25
C THR A 589 -5.43 -12.26 7.78
N ALA A 590 -6.40 -12.64 6.93
CA ALA A 590 -7.79 -12.76 7.34
C ALA A 590 -7.97 -13.77 8.49
N ARG A 591 -7.27 -14.90 8.45
CA ARG A 591 -7.30 -15.92 9.51
C ARG A 591 -6.81 -15.38 10.86
N PHE A 592 -5.72 -14.58 10.85
CA PHE A 592 -5.21 -13.97 12.08
C PHE A 592 -6.25 -13.02 12.69
N ILE A 593 -6.83 -12.12 11.88
CA ILE A 593 -7.84 -11.16 12.35
C ILE A 593 -9.04 -11.89 12.95
N ALA A 594 -9.60 -12.85 12.22
CA ALA A 594 -10.78 -13.60 12.67
C ALA A 594 -10.49 -14.39 13.96
N ALA A 595 -9.37 -15.11 14.02
CA ALA A 595 -9.00 -15.92 15.19
C ALA A 595 -8.76 -15.07 16.44
N ASP A 596 -8.06 -13.94 16.32
CA ASP A 596 -7.77 -13.07 17.47
C ASP A 596 -9.03 -12.37 17.99
N ILE A 597 -9.90 -11.90 17.09
CA ILE A 597 -11.21 -11.32 17.47
C ILE A 597 -12.09 -12.37 18.13
N ALA A 598 -12.25 -13.56 17.55
CA ALA A 598 -13.08 -14.64 18.10
C ALA A 598 -12.60 -15.06 19.50
N LYS A 599 -11.29 -15.22 19.69
CA LYS A 599 -10.68 -15.50 20.99
C LYS A 599 -11.04 -14.44 22.04
N LYS A 600 -10.95 -13.17 21.71
CA LYS A 600 -11.26 -12.06 22.62
C LYS A 600 -12.76 -11.97 22.92
N LEU A 601 -13.62 -12.22 21.93
CA LEU A 601 -15.07 -12.31 22.13
C LEU A 601 -15.45 -13.45 23.11
N GLY A 602 -14.79 -14.61 23.02
CA GLY A 602 -14.94 -15.70 23.97
C GLY A 602 -14.62 -15.30 25.42
N GLN A 603 -13.56 -14.53 25.63
CA GLN A 603 -13.17 -14.03 26.94
C GLN A 603 -14.23 -13.08 27.55
N PHE A 604 -14.84 -12.21 26.75
CA PHE A 604 -15.88 -11.30 27.23
C PHE A 604 -17.17 -12.04 27.67
N LYS A 605 -17.51 -13.13 27.01
CA LYS A 605 -18.67 -13.98 27.42
C LYS A 605 -18.44 -14.62 28.80
N VAL A 606 -17.24 -15.14 29.08
CA VAL A 606 -16.90 -15.75 30.37
C VAL A 606 -17.01 -14.74 31.51
N VAL A 607 -16.44 -13.56 31.36
CA VAL A 607 -16.49 -12.49 32.40
C VAL A 607 -17.92 -12.03 32.67
N SER A 608 -18.81 -12.03 31.69
CA SER A 608 -20.21 -11.65 31.89
C SER A 608 -21.01 -12.70 32.67
N PHE A 609 -20.68 -13.99 32.51
CA PHE A 609 -21.29 -15.07 33.29
C PHE A 609 -20.83 -15.04 34.77
N GLU A 610 -19.57 -14.76 35.06
CA GLU A 610 -19.07 -14.64 36.43
C GLU A 610 -19.68 -13.45 37.18
N LYS A 611 -19.92 -12.31 36.49
CA LYS A 611 -20.59 -11.14 37.08
C LYS A 611 -22.09 -11.32 37.28
N ALA A 612 -22.74 -12.19 36.52
CA ALA A 612 -24.17 -12.50 36.70
C ALA A 612 -24.38 -13.55 37.80
N ALA A 613 -23.34 -14.27 38.21
CA ALA A 613 -23.39 -15.29 39.25
C ALA A 613 -22.88 -14.79 40.62
N SER A 614 -22.37 -13.54 40.71
CA SER A 614 -21.99 -12.82 41.94
C SER A 614 -23.00 -11.71 42.24
#